data_2dae5d9a1c0f519e16e8fba5349db22e
#
_entry.id   2dae5d9a1c0f519e16e8fba5349db22e
#
_cell.length_a   1.000
_cell.length_b   1.000
_cell.length_c   1.000
_cell.angle_alpha   90.00
_cell.angle_beta   90.00
_cell.angle_gamma   90.00
#
_symmetry.space_group_name_H-M   'P 1'
#
loop_
_entity.id
_entity.type
_entity.pdbx_description
1 polymer ?
#
loop_
_entity_poly.entity_id
_entity_poly.type
_entity_poly.pdbx_seq_one_letter_code
_entity_poly.pdbx_strand_id
1 'polypeptide(L)'
;MSRKKTTHAGQGYHPIPLPDRIELSDEEALRAAILFSKLMAKRHTVRHFSEREVDLSVIESCIRAAGFSPSGANQQPWHFVAIANKNLKQIIREAAEAEEQNFYSGKGGDEWISALEPIGTDATKAHLEK
;
A
#
# COMPACT_ATOMS: atom_id res chain seq x y z
N MET A 1 -2.58 -39.81 -17.65
CA MET A 1 -3.66 -38.80 -17.89
C MET A 1 -3.04 -37.59 -18.58
N SER A 2 -3.23 -37.47 -19.90
CA SER A 2 -2.68 -36.39 -20.70
C SER A 2 -3.52 -35.12 -20.53
N ARG A 3 -2.92 -34.04 -19.99
CA ARG A 3 -3.56 -32.71 -19.95
C ARG A 3 -3.66 -32.17 -21.38
N LYS A 4 -4.85 -32.12 -21.94
CA LYS A 4 -5.12 -31.40 -23.19
C LYS A 4 -4.78 -29.91 -22.94
N LYS A 5 -3.75 -29.40 -23.62
CA LYS A 5 -3.51 -27.98 -23.79
C LYS A 5 -4.68 -27.42 -24.61
N THR A 6 -5.58 -26.67 -23.96
CA THR A 6 -6.53 -25.83 -24.67
C THR A 6 -5.76 -24.64 -25.23
N THR A 7 -5.33 -24.76 -26.50
CA THR A 7 -4.88 -23.62 -27.28
C THR A 7 -6.11 -22.79 -27.63
N HIS A 8 -6.23 -21.61 -27.11
CA HIS A 8 -7.13 -20.60 -27.64
C HIS A 8 -6.58 -20.11 -28.99
N ALA A 9 -6.76 -20.95 -30.02
CA ALA A 9 -6.52 -20.58 -31.39
C ALA A 9 -7.80 -19.94 -31.93
N GLY A 10 -7.84 -18.60 -31.92
CA GLY A 10 -9.05 -17.95 -32.45
C GLY A 10 -8.99 -16.44 -32.65
N GLN A 11 -8.22 -15.72 -31.85
CA GLN A 11 -7.96 -14.31 -32.12
C GLN A 11 -6.48 -14.07 -31.96
N GLY A 12 -5.81 -13.71 -33.03
CA GLY A 12 -4.39 -13.37 -33.02
C GLY A 12 -4.13 -12.26 -32.01
N TYR A 13 -3.14 -12.44 -31.14
CA TYR A 13 -2.67 -11.38 -30.26
C TYR A 13 -2.17 -10.23 -31.12
N HIS A 14 -2.84 -9.09 -31.03
CA HIS A 14 -2.44 -7.85 -31.68
C HIS A 14 -1.91 -6.90 -30.60
N PRO A 15 -0.59 -6.74 -30.46
CA PRO A 15 -0.02 -5.79 -29.52
C PRO A 15 -0.40 -4.37 -29.95
N ILE A 16 -0.89 -3.59 -28.99
CA ILE A 16 -1.13 -2.16 -29.18
C ILE A 16 0.14 -1.42 -28.74
N PRO A 17 0.62 -0.43 -29.51
CA PRO A 17 1.69 0.43 -29.05
C PRO A 17 1.31 1.08 -27.73
N LEU A 18 2.27 1.20 -26.80
CA LEU A 18 2.05 1.92 -25.54
C LEU A 18 1.81 3.42 -25.87
N PRO A 19 0.58 3.96 -25.67
CA PRO A 19 0.21 5.28 -26.18
C PRO A 19 1.00 6.42 -25.53
N ASP A 20 1.39 6.25 -24.28
CA ASP A 20 2.05 7.29 -23.49
C ASP A 20 3.52 6.93 -23.20
N ARG A 21 4.16 6.20 -24.10
CA ARG A 21 5.57 5.87 -23.94
C ARG A 21 6.42 7.14 -24.03
N ILE A 22 7.08 7.45 -22.92
CA ILE A 22 8.06 8.54 -22.85
C ILE A 22 9.43 7.95 -23.19
N GLU A 23 10.06 8.43 -24.25
CA GLU A 23 11.46 8.15 -24.55
C GLU A 23 12.30 9.29 -23.98
N LEU A 24 13.14 8.94 -23.00
CA LEU A 24 14.06 9.88 -22.38
C LEU A 24 15.47 9.62 -22.91
N SER A 25 16.24 10.66 -23.16
CA SER A 25 17.68 10.55 -23.29
C SER A 25 18.31 10.05 -21.96
N ASP A 26 19.52 9.53 -22.01
CA ASP A 26 20.22 9.06 -20.82
C ASP A 26 20.35 10.15 -19.73
N GLU A 27 20.57 11.40 -20.15
CA GLU A 27 20.66 12.55 -19.23
C GLU A 27 19.30 12.86 -18.59
N GLU A 28 18.21 12.83 -19.35
CA GLU A 28 16.85 13.04 -18.84
C GLU A 28 16.43 11.90 -17.91
N ALA A 29 16.74 10.66 -18.25
CA ALA A 29 16.48 9.49 -17.42
C ALA A 29 17.24 9.58 -16.08
N LEU A 30 18.51 9.95 -16.09
CA LEU A 30 19.30 10.18 -14.88
C LEU A 30 18.70 11.31 -14.02
N ARG A 31 18.31 12.41 -14.64
CA ARG A 31 17.66 13.53 -13.94
C ARG A 31 16.35 13.12 -13.28
N ALA A 32 15.49 12.39 -13.99
CA ALA A 32 14.24 11.86 -13.47
C ALA A 32 14.47 10.89 -12.29
N ALA A 33 15.46 9.99 -12.39
CA ALA A 33 15.83 9.07 -11.33
C ALA A 33 16.31 9.81 -10.06
N ILE A 34 17.14 10.84 -10.23
CA ILE A 34 17.60 11.68 -9.10
C ILE A 34 16.44 12.40 -8.42
N LEU A 35 15.51 12.97 -9.20
CA LEU A 35 14.33 13.64 -8.64
C LEU A 35 13.43 12.67 -7.88
N PHE A 36 13.19 11.48 -8.43
CA PHE A 36 12.43 10.43 -7.76
C PHE A 36 13.11 9.97 -6.46
N SER A 37 14.43 9.74 -6.49
CA SER A 37 15.20 9.39 -5.29
C SER A 37 15.09 10.46 -4.20
N LYS A 38 15.21 11.75 -4.56
CA LYS A 38 15.03 12.88 -3.63
C LYS A 38 13.60 12.95 -3.06
N LEU A 39 12.59 12.60 -3.85
CA LEU A 39 11.21 12.53 -3.40
C LEU A 39 11.04 11.40 -2.38
N MET A 40 11.54 10.21 -2.70
CA MET A 40 11.46 9.04 -1.81
C MET A 40 12.23 9.23 -0.50
N ALA A 41 13.35 9.95 -0.53
CA ALA A 41 14.12 10.28 0.69
C ALA A 41 13.34 11.15 1.71
N LYS A 42 12.28 11.82 1.26
CA LYS A 42 11.39 12.60 2.16
C LYS A 42 10.29 11.74 2.81
N ARG A 43 10.12 10.50 2.39
CA ARG A 43 9.13 9.61 2.97
C ARG A 43 9.58 9.13 4.34
N HIS A 44 8.74 9.28 5.34
CA HIS A 44 8.96 8.77 6.69
C HIS A 44 7.81 7.89 7.14
N THR A 45 8.06 7.01 8.10
CA THR A 45 7.01 6.28 8.79
C THR A 45 6.43 7.19 9.88
N VAL A 46 5.39 7.93 9.52
CA VAL A 46 4.68 8.83 10.44
C VAL A 46 3.56 8.07 11.12
N ARG A 47 3.46 8.20 12.45
CA ARG A 47 2.40 7.61 13.29
C ARG A 47 1.63 8.67 14.08
N HIS A 48 2.18 9.86 14.23
CA HIS A 48 1.52 10.98 14.87
C HIS A 48 0.97 11.93 13.82
N PHE A 49 -0.33 11.98 13.70
CA PHE A 49 -1.04 12.79 12.71
C PHE A 49 -1.69 13.98 13.39
N SER A 50 -1.83 15.08 12.66
CA SER A 50 -2.64 16.21 13.09
C SER A 50 -4.13 15.94 12.86
N GLU A 51 -4.98 16.69 13.54
CA GLU A 51 -6.43 16.61 13.31
C GLU A 51 -6.90 17.37 12.05
N ARG A 52 -5.95 17.86 11.25
CA ARG A 52 -6.29 18.57 10.01
C ARG A 52 -7.01 17.64 9.05
N GLU A 53 -8.17 18.07 8.61
CA GLU A 53 -8.92 17.32 7.59
C GLU A 53 -8.14 17.25 6.27
N VAL A 54 -8.26 16.11 5.62
CA VAL A 54 -7.70 15.85 4.29
C VAL A 54 -8.85 15.88 3.30
N ASP A 55 -8.70 16.68 2.23
CA ASP A 55 -9.68 16.75 1.17
C ASP A 55 -9.85 15.37 0.51
N LEU A 56 -11.10 14.99 0.26
CA LEU A 56 -11.44 13.69 -0.33
C LEU A 56 -10.76 13.50 -1.70
N SER A 57 -10.60 14.56 -2.48
CA SER A 57 -9.94 14.50 -3.79
C SER A 57 -8.47 14.07 -3.70
N VAL A 58 -7.79 14.38 -2.59
CA VAL A 58 -6.42 13.92 -2.33
C VAL A 58 -6.42 12.40 -2.10
N ILE A 59 -7.37 11.91 -1.29
CA ILE A 59 -7.52 10.48 -0.99
C ILE A 59 -7.85 9.71 -2.27
N GLU A 60 -8.79 10.21 -3.06
CA GLU A 60 -9.16 9.62 -4.36
C GLU A 60 -7.97 9.55 -5.32
N SER A 61 -7.15 10.60 -5.37
CA SER A 61 -5.95 10.64 -6.20
C SER A 61 -4.92 9.61 -5.76
N CYS A 62 -4.73 9.43 -4.45
CA CYS A 62 -3.85 8.39 -3.89
C CYS A 62 -4.35 6.99 -4.22
N ILE A 63 -5.65 6.73 -4.06
CA ILE A 63 -6.28 5.45 -4.41
C ILE A 63 -6.12 5.17 -5.91
N ARG A 64 -6.34 6.16 -6.76
CA ARG A 64 -6.15 6.04 -8.21
C ARG A 64 -4.70 5.69 -8.56
N ALA A 65 -3.74 6.35 -7.91
CA ALA A 65 -2.32 6.04 -8.11
C ALA A 65 -1.98 4.61 -7.69
N ALA A 66 -2.51 4.14 -6.56
CA ALA A 66 -2.35 2.76 -6.11
C ALA A 66 -3.00 1.75 -7.07
N GLY A 67 -4.15 2.12 -7.66
CA GLY A 67 -4.86 1.30 -8.64
C GLY A 67 -4.11 1.08 -9.95
N PHE A 68 -3.13 1.92 -10.29
CA PHE A 68 -2.25 1.72 -11.45
C PHE A 68 -1.16 0.68 -11.23
N SER A 69 -1.06 0.08 -10.05
CA SER A 69 -0.09 -0.98 -9.79
C SER A 69 -0.31 -2.17 -10.73
N PRO A 70 0.76 -2.82 -11.23
CA PRO A 70 0.61 -4.01 -12.06
C PRO A 70 0.06 -5.18 -11.25
N SER A 71 -0.72 -6.03 -11.91
CA SER A 71 -1.25 -7.26 -11.32
C SER A 71 -1.13 -8.44 -12.27
N GLY A 72 -1.11 -9.67 -11.75
CA GLY A 72 -1.09 -10.87 -12.57
C GLY A 72 -2.28 -10.90 -13.52
N ALA A 73 -2.01 -11.05 -14.83
CA ALA A 73 -3.01 -10.99 -15.89
C ALA A 73 -3.90 -9.74 -15.88
N ASN A 74 -3.42 -8.65 -15.28
CA ASN A 74 -4.15 -7.39 -15.11
C ASN A 74 -5.52 -7.55 -14.43
N GLN A 75 -5.61 -8.47 -13.46
CA GLN A 75 -6.89 -8.76 -12.79
C GLN A 75 -7.32 -7.69 -11.78
N GLN A 76 -6.40 -6.79 -11.37
CA GLN A 76 -6.70 -5.67 -10.48
C GLN A 76 -7.49 -6.09 -9.22
N PRO A 77 -6.99 -7.03 -8.37
CA PRO A 77 -7.80 -7.69 -7.34
C PRO A 77 -8.01 -6.87 -6.06
N TRP A 78 -7.53 -5.66 -6.02
CA TRP A 78 -7.61 -4.82 -4.84
C TRP A 78 -8.94 -4.11 -4.68
N HIS A 79 -9.35 -3.95 -3.44
CA HIS A 79 -10.42 -3.06 -3.03
C HIS A 79 -9.87 -2.03 -2.07
N PHE A 80 -10.22 -0.77 -2.28
CA PHE A 80 -9.83 0.34 -1.41
C PHE A 80 -11.05 0.86 -0.68
N VAL A 81 -10.94 1.03 0.63
CA VAL A 81 -11.98 1.62 1.47
C VAL A 81 -11.41 2.82 2.19
N ALA A 82 -11.97 4.00 1.96
CA ALA A 82 -11.63 5.21 2.71
C ALA A 82 -12.60 5.37 3.88
N ILE A 83 -12.07 5.49 5.10
CA ILE A 83 -12.85 5.60 6.32
C ILE A 83 -12.64 6.97 6.93
N ALA A 84 -13.68 7.82 6.89
CA ALA A 84 -13.69 9.15 7.48
C ALA A 84 -14.49 9.21 8.80
N ASN A 85 -15.39 8.27 9.05
CA ASN A 85 -16.25 8.25 10.22
C ASN A 85 -15.44 7.97 11.49
N LYS A 86 -15.44 8.90 12.45
CA LYS A 86 -14.66 8.81 13.69
C LYS A 86 -15.05 7.59 14.55
N ASN A 87 -16.34 7.28 14.66
CA ASN A 87 -16.79 6.13 15.45
C ASN A 87 -16.31 4.81 14.82
N LEU A 88 -16.31 4.72 13.50
CA LEU A 88 -15.82 3.53 12.80
C LEU A 88 -14.30 3.40 12.94
N LYS A 89 -13.55 4.51 12.90
CA LYS A 89 -12.11 4.51 13.16
C LYS A 89 -11.81 4.01 14.58
N GLN A 90 -12.58 4.45 15.58
CA GLN A 90 -12.43 3.98 16.96
C GLN A 90 -12.67 2.46 17.08
N ILE A 91 -13.74 1.94 16.48
CA ILE A 91 -14.04 0.51 16.47
C ILE A 91 -12.89 -0.29 15.84
N ILE A 92 -12.34 0.20 14.72
CA ILE A 92 -11.20 -0.43 14.04
C ILE A 92 -9.96 -0.40 14.94
N ARG A 93 -9.70 0.71 15.61
CA ARG A 93 -8.59 0.82 16.56
C ARG A 93 -8.72 -0.20 17.69
N GLU A 94 -9.88 -0.22 18.36
CA GLU A 94 -10.14 -1.14 19.47
C GLU A 94 -9.99 -2.62 19.05
N ALA A 95 -10.47 -2.96 17.87
CA ALA A 95 -10.29 -4.30 17.32
C ALA A 95 -8.81 -4.62 17.01
N ALA A 96 -8.07 -3.66 16.47
CA ALA A 96 -6.65 -3.82 16.17
C ALA A 96 -5.81 -3.98 17.46
N GLU A 97 -6.11 -3.20 18.51
CA GLU A 97 -5.45 -3.30 19.81
C GLU A 97 -5.73 -4.67 20.47
N ALA A 98 -6.97 -5.15 20.40
CA ALA A 98 -7.35 -6.44 20.94
C ALA A 98 -6.60 -7.60 20.25
N GLU A 99 -6.52 -7.58 18.92
CA GLU A 99 -5.76 -8.58 18.16
C GLU A 99 -4.27 -8.51 18.46
N GLU A 100 -3.70 -7.34 18.61
CA GLU A 100 -2.28 -7.18 18.90
C GLU A 100 -1.96 -7.65 20.33
N GLN A 101 -2.83 -7.36 21.32
CA GLN A 101 -2.69 -7.89 22.67
C GLN A 101 -2.76 -9.41 22.69
N ASN A 102 -3.68 -10.01 21.91
CA ASN A 102 -3.76 -11.47 21.78
C ASN A 102 -2.49 -12.05 21.14
N PHE A 103 -1.92 -11.37 20.16
CA PHE A 103 -0.67 -11.78 19.54
C PHE A 103 0.49 -11.74 20.53
N TYR A 104 0.64 -10.65 21.29
CA TYR A 104 1.74 -10.48 22.25
C TYR A 104 1.59 -11.34 23.51
N SER A 105 0.37 -11.65 23.95
CA SER A 105 0.13 -12.57 25.05
C SER A 105 0.21 -14.04 24.65
N GLY A 106 0.31 -14.33 23.36
CA GLY A 106 0.33 -15.67 22.78
C GLY A 106 1.69 -16.09 22.23
N LYS A 107 1.65 -16.91 21.20
CA LYS A 107 2.82 -17.65 20.66
C LYS A 107 3.89 -16.82 19.95
N GLY A 108 3.66 -15.53 19.70
CA GLY A 108 4.60 -14.69 18.94
C GLY A 108 5.35 -13.67 19.80
N GLY A 109 5.05 -13.62 21.09
CA GLY A 109 5.23 -12.40 21.86
C GLY A 109 6.65 -12.08 22.30
N ASP A 110 7.27 -12.95 23.08
CA ASP A 110 8.44 -12.53 23.89
C ASP A 110 9.66 -12.14 23.06
N GLU A 111 10.00 -12.90 22.04
CA GLU A 111 11.14 -12.61 21.17
C GLU A 111 10.90 -11.34 20.33
N TRP A 112 9.67 -11.19 19.82
CA TRP A 112 9.27 -10.03 19.02
C TRP A 112 9.21 -8.75 19.86
N ILE A 113 8.62 -8.80 21.06
CA ILE A 113 8.57 -7.67 22.00
C ILE A 113 9.98 -7.24 22.38
N SER A 114 10.83 -8.19 22.76
CA SER A 114 12.22 -7.90 23.14
C SER A 114 13.02 -7.26 22.01
N ALA A 115 12.74 -7.60 20.75
CA ALA A 115 13.40 -7.02 19.59
C ALA A 115 12.90 -5.61 19.28
N LEU A 116 11.65 -5.29 19.60
CA LEU A 116 11.01 -4.01 19.23
C LEU A 116 10.97 -2.98 20.38
N GLU A 117 11.03 -3.42 21.63
CA GLU A 117 11.05 -2.54 22.80
C GLU A 117 12.11 -1.43 22.73
N PRO A 118 13.38 -1.72 22.32
CA PRO A 118 14.41 -0.69 22.21
C PRO A 118 14.13 0.41 21.21
N ILE A 119 13.23 0.18 20.25
CA ILE A 119 12.83 1.16 19.23
C ILE A 119 11.48 1.82 19.54
N GLY A 120 10.94 1.59 20.76
CA GLY A 120 9.73 2.26 21.26
C GLY A 120 8.43 1.78 20.63
N THR A 121 8.37 0.52 20.19
CA THR A 121 7.13 -0.07 19.69
C THR A 121 6.33 -0.66 20.86
N ASP A 122 5.06 -0.28 20.94
CA ASP A 122 4.10 -0.80 21.92
C ASP A 122 2.81 -1.28 21.23
N ALA A 123 1.89 -1.83 22.01
CA ALA A 123 0.62 -2.34 21.53
C ALA A 123 -0.45 -1.26 21.31
N THR A 124 -0.15 0.01 21.64
CA THR A 124 -1.12 1.11 21.58
C THR A 124 -1.31 1.62 20.16
N LYS A 125 -2.54 1.65 19.68
CA LYS A 125 -2.92 2.08 18.32
C LYS A 125 -3.67 3.42 18.28
N ALA A 126 -3.44 4.29 19.26
CA ALA A 126 -4.10 5.59 19.33
C ALA A 126 -3.99 6.45 18.04
N HIS A 127 -2.95 6.22 17.23
CA HIS A 127 -2.78 6.88 15.94
C HIS A 127 -3.82 6.47 14.88
N LEU A 128 -4.55 5.38 15.07
CA LEU A 128 -5.63 4.95 14.16
C LEU A 128 -6.94 5.74 14.34
N GLU A 129 -7.05 6.54 15.39
CA GLU A 129 -8.22 7.41 15.62
C GLU A 129 -8.20 8.70 14.81
N LYS A 130 -7.05 9.13 14.33
CA LYS A 130 -6.81 10.44 13.71
C LYS A 130 -6.96 10.45 12.22
#